data_9602c2dd2a434bd64e2e0c6d53280181
#
_entry.id   9602c2dd2a434bd64e2e0c6d53280181
#
_cell.length_a   1.000
_cell.length_b   1.000
_cell.length_c   1.000
_cell.angle_alpha   90.00
_cell.angle_beta   90.00
_cell.angle_gamma   90.00
#
_symmetry.space_group_name_H-M   'P 1'
#
loop_
_entity.id
_entity.type
_entity.pdbx_description
1 polymer ?
#
loop_
_entity_poly.entity_id
_entity_poly.type
_entity_poly.pdbx_seq_one_letter_code
_entity_poly.pdbx_strand_id
1 'polypeptide(L)'
;MSHSAFAPRLVSELRHYNKEKFAADLMAGLIVGIVALPLAIAFGIASGVTPSQGILTAIIGGFIVSALGGSRVQIGGPTGAFIVIIYGIVSNPQLGLSGLMLATMLAGIFLIVLGVCRLGTIIKFIPYPIVVGFTSGIAVTIFTTQIKDLFGLTIEGKLPSDFLSKWVVYFQHFSTVDWITTAVGLISILLITLTPKVSKKIPGSLVAIIVMTIGVYFLNANTGFHVTTIGDQFGEIKASIPELQVPSLSWENVKSLFPTAMVIAVLGAIESLLSATVADGVCGDHHNSNQELIGQGVANLCTPLFGGIPCTGAIARTMTNINNGGRTPVAGIVHAIVLLIIFLVLMPLAAYIPMSCLAGVLVIVSYNMSGWRTFMQLMKNPKSDVIVLLITFFLTVIFDLTVAIEVGLLIACLLFMKRMAESTQIKVIADEIDPNDETDAEVHEEHLIIPKGVEVYEINGPYFFGIANKFEELMATMEDHPKVRVIRMRRVPFIDSTGIHNLQNLCEMSHREGTHIVLSGVTPNVYNVLEHNGFCHLLGKDHICPNINVALERAAAIVKRP
;
A
#
# COMPACT_ATOMS: atom_id res chain seq x y z
N MET A 1 -9.24 3.88 28.18
CA MET A 1 -8.33 5.04 28.23
C MET A 1 -8.27 5.64 26.86
N SER A 2 -8.73 6.88 26.66
CA SER A 2 -8.65 7.55 25.36
C SER A 2 -7.17 7.83 25.08
N HIS A 3 -6.56 7.02 24.22
CA HIS A 3 -5.26 7.37 23.65
C HIS A 3 -5.44 8.66 22.86
N SER A 4 -4.67 9.71 23.20
CA SER A 4 -4.65 10.91 22.38
C SER A 4 -4.35 10.49 20.94
N ALA A 5 -5.13 10.98 19.98
CA ALA A 5 -5.07 10.55 18.58
C ALA A 5 -3.67 10.73 17.94
N PHE A 6 -2.78 11.47 18.59
CA PHE A 6 -1.47 11.91 18.09
C PHE A 6 -0.34 11.74 19.13
N ALA A 7 -0.31 10.63 19.86
CA ALA A 7 0.78 10.36 20.80
C ALA A 7 1.72 9.28 20.23
N PRO A 8 3.04 9.53 20.13
CA PRO A 8 4.02 8.51 19.80
C PRO A 8 3.94 7.29 20.73
N ARG A 9 4.04 6.10 20.15
CA ARG A 9 3.94 4.85 20.94
C ARG A 9 5.04 4.74 21.99
N LEU A 10 6.20 5.29 21.72
CA LEU A 10 7.33 5.35 22.66
C LEU A 10 6.93 5.93 24.02
N VAL A 11 6.17 7.04 24.02
CA VAL A 11 5.76 7.73 25.26
C VAL A 11 4.89 6.84 26.14
N SER A 12 3.98 6.08 25.56
CA SER A 12 3.13 5.15 26.29
C SER A 12 3.89 3.94 26.84
N GLU A 13 4.86 3.42 26.07
CA GLU A 13 5.65 2.25 26.46
C GLU A 13 6.67 2.57 27.58
N LEU A 14 7.27 3.77 27.56
CA LEU A 14 8.24 4.19 28.58
C LEU A 14 7.61 4.28 29.99
N ARG A 15 6.30 4.50 30.12
CA ARG A 15 5.60 4.55 31.41
C ARG A 15 5.60 3.20 32.15
N HIS A 16 5.70 2.09 31.40
CA HIS A 16 5.65 0.72 31.93
C HIS A 16 6.91 -0.07 31.55
N TYR A 17 8.03 0.66 31.38
CA TYR A 17 9.29 0.09 30.95
C TYR A 17 10.05 -0.53 32.13
N ASN A 18 10.63 -1.72 31.94
CA ASN A 18 11.38 -2.42 32.95
C ASN A 18 12.72 -2.98 32.42
N LYS A 19 13.57 -3.49 33.31
CA LYS A 19 14.89 -4.02 32.95
C LYS A 19 14.83 -5.22 31.99
N GLU A 20 13.81 -6.05 32.10
CA GLU A 20 13.64 -7.23 31.25
C GLU A 20 13.30 -6.81 29.80
N LYS A 21 12.38 -5.84 29.64
CA LYS A 21 12.07 -5.26 28.32
C LYS A 21 13.30 -4.59 27.73
N PHE A 22 14.09 -3.86 28.55
CA PHE A 22 15.32 -3.23 28.07
C PHE A 22 16.34 -4.26 27.55
N ALA A 23 16.57 -5.35 28.26
CA ALA A 23 17.48 -6.39 27.83
C ALA A 23 17.02 -7.05 26.53
N ALA A 24 15.71 -7.33 26.39
CA ALA A 24 15.13 -7.90 25.19
C ALA A 24 15.24 -6.94 23.99
N ASP A 25 14.86 -5.65 24.17
CA ASP A 25 14.94 -4.63 23.13
C ASP A 25 16.40 -4.33 22.72
N LEU A 26 17.34 -4.35 23.67
CA LEU A 26 18.77 -4.18 23.40
C LEU A 26 19.31 -5.30 22.50
N MET A 27 18.99 -6.56 22.82
CA MET A 27 19.42 -7.71 22.03
C MET A 27 18.76 -7.71 20.65
N ALA A 28 17.46 -7.44 20.58
CA ALA A 28 16.74 -7.36 19.31
C ALA A 28 17.28 -6.23 18.44
N GLY A 29 17.46 -5.02 19.00
CA GLY A 29 17.99 -3.87 18.28
C GLY A 29 19.42 -4.10 17.77
N LEU A 30 20.29 -4.76 18.56
CA LEU A 30 21.63 -5.16 18.13
C LEU A 30 21.57 -6.08 16.90
N ILE A 31 20.79 -7.14 16.98
CA ILE A 31 20.65 -8.12 15.87
C ILE A 31 20.08 -7.45 14.64
N VAL A 32 19.02 -6.64 14.79
CA VAL A 32 18.39 -5.93 13.65
C VAL A 32 19.35 -4.92 13.03
N GLY A 33 20.17 -4.21 13.85
CA GLY A 33 21.20 -3.29 13.34
C GLY A 33 22.22 -3.99 12.46
N ILE A 34 22.72 -5.13 12.90
CA ILE A 34 23.68 -5.95 12.13
C ILE A 34 23.04 -6.47 10.82
N VAL A 35 21.79 -6.96 10.88
CA VAL A 35 21.06 -7.48 9.70
C VAL A 35 20.71 -6.39 8.71
N ALA A 36 20.41 -5.19 9.19
CA ALA A 36 19.98 -4.08 8.34
C ALA A 36 21.14 -3.47 7.53
N LEU A 37 22.38 -3.60 7.99
CA LEU A 37 23.54 -2.99 7.34
C LEU A 37 23.72 -3.42 5.87
N PRO A 38 23.78 -4.74 5.54
CA PRO A 38 23.90 -5.17 4.15
C PRO A 38 22.77 -4.67 3.26
N LEU A 39 21.55 -4.70 3.77
CA LEU A 39 20.38 -4.27 3.03
C LEU A 39 20.39 -2.75 2.78
N ALA A 40 20.81 -1.95 3.76
CA ALA A 40 20.90 -0.51 3.61
C ALA A 40 21.94 -0.10 2.55
N ILE A 41 23.10 -0.76 2.55
CA ILE A 41 24.15 -0.60 1.52
C ILE A 41 23.59 -0.98 0.14
N ALA A 42 23.03 -2.18 0.02
CA ALA A 42 22.54 -2.71 -1.24
C ALA A 42 21.41 -1.86 -1.84
N PHE A 43 20.45 -1.40 -1.02
CA PHE A 43 19.38 -0.51 -1.48
C PHE A 43 19.90 0.86 -1.91
N GLY A 44 20.89 1.42 -1.22
CA GLY A 44 21.54 2.66 -1.63
C GLY A 44 22.16 2.52 -3.03
N ILE A 45 23.01 1.53 -3.21
CA ILE A 45 23.71 1.26 -4.48
C ILE A 45 22.71 0.99 -5.62
N ALA A 46 21.74 0.12 -5.41
CA ALA A 46 20.72 -0.21 -6.40
C ALA A 46 19.86 1.00 -6.78
N SER A 47 19.69 1.95 -5.89
CA SER A 47 19.00 3.22 -6.12
C SER A 47 19.86 4.26 -6.87
N GLY A 48 21.12 3.95 -7.19
CA GLY A 48 22.04 4.86 -7.87
C GLY A 48 22.67 5.92 -6.96
N VAL A 49 22.64 5.70 -5.63
CA VAL A 49 23.24 6.58 -4.63
C VAL A 49 24.40 5.87 -3.91
N THR A 50 25.10 6.59 -3.06
CA THR A 50 26.25 6.02 -2.34
C THR A 50 25.83 5.05 -1.24
N PRO A 51 26.68 4.07 -0.86
CA PRO A 51 26.43 3.18 0.26
C PRO A 51 26.12 3.92 1.57
N SER A 52 26.83 5.03 1.82
CA SER A 52 26.65 5.87 3.01
C SER A 52 25.24 6.45 3.11
N GLN A 53 24.66 6.89 2.00
CA GLN A 53 23.32 7.46 1.95
C GLN A 53 22.25 6.43 2.33
N GLY A 54 22.42 5.17 1.90
CA GLY A 54 21.56 4.07 2.31
C GLY A 54 21.62 3.81 3.83
N ILE A 55 22.82 3.80 4.41
CA ILE A 55 23.01 3.56 5.85
C ILE A 55 22.49 4.74 6.67
N LEU A 56 22.77 5.98 6.27
CA LEU A 56 22.26 7.18 6.93
C LEU A 56 20.74 7.22 6.96
N THR A 57 20.11 6.73 5.88
CA THR A 57 18.65 6.57 5.84
C THR A 57 18.16 5.58 6.90
N ALA A 58 18.85 4.46 7.07
CA ALA A 58 18.49 3.47 8.08
C ALA A 58 18.70 4.01 9.51
N ILE A 59 19.75 4.79 9.73
CA ILE A 59 20.04 5.43 11.02
C ILE A 59 19.00 6.48 11.37
N ILE A 60 18.85 7.50 10.54
CA ILE A 60 18.00 8.66 10.82
C ILE A 60 16.53 8.29 10.70
N GLY A 61 16.15 7.67 9.58
CA GLY A 61 14.78 7.23 9.34
C GLY A 61 14.33 6.20 10.36
N GLY A 62 15.18 5.20 10.65
CA GLY A 62 14.90 4.17 11.66
C GLY A 62 14.73 4.75 13.06
N PHE A 63 15.59 5.70 13.46
CA PHE A 63 15.47 6.39 14.75
C PHE A 63 14.16 7.18 14.86
N ILE A 64 13.84 8.01 13.86
CA ILE A 64 12.65 8.89 13.89
C ILE A 64 11.37 8.05 13.83
N VAL A 65 11.29 7.04 12.97
CA VAL A 65 10.13 6.15 12.89
C VAL A 65 9.88 5.47 14.23
N SER A 66 10.93 4.97 14.89
CA SER A 66 10.79 4.32 16.19
C SER A 66 10.44 5.29 17.30
N ALA A 67 10.98 6.52 17.27
CA ALA A 67 10.72 7.54 18.30
C ALA A 67 9.32 8.16 18.18
N LEU A 68 8.86 8.44 16.95
CA LEU A 68 7.64 9.20 16.68
C LEU A 68 6.51 8.36 16.10
N GLY A 69 6.75 7.12 15.71
CA GLY A 69 5.76 6.24 15.08
C GLY A 69 4.64 5.79 16.01
N GLY A 70 3.63 5.19 15.40
CA GLY A 70 2.44 4.66 16.08
C GLY A 70 2.51 3.16 16.38
N SER A 71 3.53 2.45 15.91
CA SER A 71 3.75 1.03 16.16
C SER A 71 4.77 0.80 17.28
N ARG A 72 4.61 -0.30 18.03
CA ARG A 72 5.55 -0.68 19.11
C ARG A 72 6.86 -1.25 18.63
N VAL A 73 6.85 -1.92 17.48
CA VAL A 73 7.96 -2.80 17.07
C VAL A 73 8.46 -2.49 15.66
N GLN A 74 7.91 -1.49 14.99
CA GLN A 74 8.27 -1.15 13.61
C GLN A 74 9.69 -0.64 13.52
N ILE A 75 10.41 -1.14 12.51
CA ILE A 75 11.75 -0.68 12.15
C ILE A 75 11.68 0.03 10.81
N GLY A 76 12.06 1.30 10.81
CA GLY A 76 12.13 2.11 9.58
C GLY A 76 13.48 2.02 8.89
N GLY A 77 13.52 2.46 7.63
CA GLY A 77 14.75 2.61 6.85
C GLY A 77 14.49 2.50 5.34
N PRO A 78 15.55 2.46 4.50
CA PRO A 78 15.41 2.32 3.07
C PRO A 78 14.80 0.96 2.72
N THR A 79 13.97 0.90 1.67
CA THR A 79 13.34 -0.34 1.20
C THR A 79 13.54 -0.53 -0.29
N GLY A 80 13.38 -1.78 -0.75
CA GLY A 80 13.46 -2.12 -2.17
C GLY A 80 12.40 -1.42 -3.03
N ALA A 81 11.26 -1.08 -2.45
CA ALA A 81 10.16 -0.46 -3.17
C ALA A 81 10.51 0.90 -3.77
N PHE A 82 11.40 1.64 -3.14
CA PHE A 82 11.80 2.96 -3.64
C PHE A 82 12.93 2.92 -4.68
N ILE A 83 13.61 1.79 -4.87
CA ILE A 83 14.79 1.70 -5.73
C ILE A 83 14.53 2.30 -7.11
N VAL A 84 13.44 1.89 -7.76
CA VAL A 84 13.11 2.30 -9.13
C VAL A 84 12.84 3.81 -9.22
N ILE A 85 12.06 4.33 -8.27
CA ILE A 85 11.71 5.76 -8.20
C ILE A 85 12.96 6.60 -7.97
N ILE A 86 13.78 6.20 -6.99
CA ILE A 86 15.01 6.92 -6.64
C ILE A 86 15.96 6.91 -7.82
N TYR A 87 16.18 5.74 -8.45
CA TYR A 87 17.04 5.61 -9.62
C TYR A 87 16.57 6.49 -10.77
N GLY A 88 15.26 6.54 -11.04
CA GLY A 88 14.67 7.40 -12.07
C GLY A 88 14.95 8.90 -11.83
N ILE A 89 14.82 9.36 -10.58
CA ILE A 89 15.09 10.76 -10.23
C ILE A 89 16.60 11.07 -10.32
N VAL A 90 17.45 10.23 -9.73
CA VAL A 90 18.89 10.44 -9.65
C VAL A 90 19.56 10.35 -11.02
N SER A 91 19.06 9.48 -11.90
CA SER A 91 19.57 9.32 -13.26
C SER A 91 19.20 10.48 -14.18
N ASN A 92 18.22 11.30 -13.83
CA ASN A 92 17.83 12.47 -14.60
C ASN A 92 18.84 13.61 -14.37
N PRO A 93 19.55 14.09 -15.43
CA PRO A 93 20.57 15.12 -15.29
C PRO A 93 20.07 16.45 -14.72
N GLN A 94 18.77 16.75 -14.89
CA GLN A 94 18.17 18.01 -14.41
C GLN A 94 17.77 17.94 -12.94
N LEU A 95 17.47 16.76 -12.40
CA LEU A 95 16.97 16.56 -11.05
C LEU A 95 18.08 16.11 -10.09
N GLY A 96 18.75 15.01 -10.40
CA GLY A 96 19.85 14.46 -9.61
C GLY A 96 19.47 14.26 -8.12
N LEU A 97 20.48 14.37 -7.26
CA LEU A 97 20.30 14.25 -5.80
C LEU A 97 19.46 15.38 -5.20
N SER A 98 19.58 16.60 -5.72
CA SER A 98 18.77 17.73 -5.23
C SER A 98 17.27 17.53 -5.48
N GLY A 99 16.92 16.99 -6.66
CA GLY A 99 15.54 16.60 -6.97
C GLY A 99 15.03 15.48 -6.07
N LEU A 100 15.87 14.49 -5.76
CA LEU A 100 15.53 13.42 -4.83
C LEU A 100 15.26 13.95 -3.42
N MET A 101 16.11 14.83 -2.91
CA MET A 101 15.93 15.47 -1.61
C MET A 101 14.58 16.19 -1.54
N LEU A 102 14.28 17.02 -2.54
CA LEU A 102 13.04 17.78 -2.61
C LEU A 102 11.80 16.85 -2.70
N ALA A 103 11.85 15.84 -3.58
CA ALA A 103 10.76 14.86 -3.71
C ALA A 103 10.49 14.11 -2.39
N THR A 104 11.55 13.72 -1.68
CA THR A 104 11.45 13.02 -0.39
C THR A 104 10.86 13.91 0.69
N MET A 105 11.29 15.17 0.76
CA MET A 105 10.74 16.13 1.72
C MET A 105 9.27 16.45 1.44
N LEU A 106 8.88 16.63 0.18
CA LEU A 106 7.48 16.80 -0.21
C LEU A 106 6.64 15.57 0.16
N ALA A 107 7.17 14.36 -0.08
CA ALA A 107 6.51 13.13 0.34
C ALA A 107 6.34 13.08 1.87
N GLY A 108 7.34 13.53 2.63
CA GLY A 108 7.25 13.66 4.09
C GLY A 108 6.13 14.59 4.52
N ILE A 109 5.97 15.75 3.87
CA ILE A 109 4.87 16.69 4.14
C ILE A 109 3.52 16.00 3.84
N PHE A 110 3.37 15.30 2.72
CA PHE A 110 2.13 14.58 2.39
C PHE A 110 1.79 13.54 3.44
N LEU A 111 2.76 12.76 3.90
CA LEU A 111 2.54 11.76 4.96
C LEU A 111 2.08 12.40 6.27
N ILE A 112 2.66 13.54 6.66
CA ILE A 112 2.22 14.28 7.85
C ILE A 112 0.78 14.77 7.66
N VAL A 113 0.46 15.36 6.50
CA VAL A 113 -0.90 15.82 6.20
C VAL A 113 -1.89 14.67 6.26
N LEU A 114 -1.59 13.52 5.63
CA LEU A 114 -2.42 12.32 5.69
C LEU A 114 -2.65 11.86 7.14
N GLY A 115 -1.61 11.87 7.97
CA GLY A 115 -1.71 11.49 9.38
C GLY A 115 -2.55 12.48 10.20
N VAL A 116 -2.33 13.79 10.05
CA VAL A 116 -3.06 14.86 10.76
C VAL A 116 -4.54 14.88 10.34
N CYS A 117 -4.82 14.72 9.05
CA CYS A 117 -6.19 14.62 8.53
C CYS A 117 -6.87 13.28 8.87
N ARG A 118 -6.21 12.39 9.62
CA ARG A 118 -6.73 11.07 10.03
C ARG A 118 -7.06 10.15 8.86
N LEU A 119 -6.33 10.30 7.77
CA LEU A 119 -6.51 9.52 6.54
C LEU A 119 -5.74 8.18 6.55
N GLY A 120 -5.08 7.83 7.65
CA GLY A 120 -4.39 6.54 7.80
C GLY A 120 -5.29 5.32 7.62
N THR A 121 -6.60 5.47 7.83
CA THR A 121 -7.58 4.42 7.56
C THR A 121 -7.93 4.28 6.08
N ILE A 122 -7.76 5.34 5.26
CA ILE A 122 -8.09 5.32 3.83
C ILE A 122 -7.18 4.36 3.06
N ILE A 123 -5.94 4.20 3.49
CA ILE A 123 -4.99 3.28 2.84
C ILE A 123 -5.47 1.82 2.92
N LYS A 124 -6.31 1.48 3.91
CA LYS A 124 -6.96 0.17 4.00
C LYS A 124 -7.94 -0.10 2.83
N PHE A 125 -8.35 0.93 2.11
CA PHE A 125 -9.21 0.80 0.93
C PHE A 125 -8.45 0.53 -0.37
N ILE A 126 -7.10 0.52 -0.34
CA ILE A 126 -6.33 0.11 -1.51
C ILE A 126 -6.52 -1.40 -1.71
N PRO A 127 -7.06 -1.83 -2.85
CA PRO A 127 -7.32 -3.24 -3.11
C PRO A 127 -6.03 -4.08 -3.06
N TYR A 128 -6.10 -5.21 -2.39
CA TYR A 128 -4.97 -6.13 -2.23
C TYR A 128 -4.30 -6.56 -3.55
N PRO A 129 -5.04 -6.80 -4.68
CA PRO A 129 -4.44 -7.10 -5.97
C PRO A 129 -3.48 -6.01 -6.49
N ILE A 130 -3.75 -4.72 -6.20
CA ILE A 130 -2.85 -3.62 -6.57
C ILE A 130 -1.52 -3.78 -5.83
N VAL A 131 -1.58 -3.99 -4.52
CA VAL A 131 -0.38 -4.12 -3.67
C VAL A 131 0.48 -5.30 -4.15
N VAL A 132 -0.13 -6.45 -4.42
CA VAL A 132 0.59 -7.65 -4.87
C VAL A 132 1.13 -7.47 -6.30
N GLY A 133 0.34 -6.94 -7.23
CA GLY A 133 0.79 -6.67 -8.61
C GLY A 133 1.98 -5.73 -8.64
N PHE A 134 1.89 -4.68 -7.88
CA PHE A 134 2.91 -3.67 -7.72
C PHE A 134 4.21 -4.21 -7.07
N THR A 135 4.13 -4.88 -5.91
CA THR A 135 5.32 -5.42 -5.24
C THR A 135 6.01 -6.51 -6.07
N SER A 136 5.23 -7.34 -6.78
CA SER A 136 5.77 -8.33 -7.71
C SER A 136 6.45 -7.68 -8.92
N GLY A 137 5.88 -6.58 -9.46
CA GLY A 137 6.48 -5.81 -10.54
C GLY A 137 7.80 -5.16 -10.11
N ILE A 138 7.85 -4.54 -8.92
CA ILE A 138 9.09 -4.00 -8.35
C ILE A 138 10.14 -5.11 -8.20
N ALA A 139 9.75 -6.28 -7.71
CA ALA A 139 10.68 -7.39 -7.55
C ALA A 139 11.36 -7.78 -8.87
N VAL A 140 10.58 -7.86 -9.97
CA VAL A 140 11.14 -8.11 -11.32
C VAL A 140 12.09 -6.99 -11.75
N THR A 141 11.75 -5.74 -11.46
CA THR A 141 12.60 -4.60 -11.82
C THR A 141 13.89 -4.58 -11.00
N ILE A 142 13.83 -4.86 -9.68
CA ILE A 142 15.03 -4.99 -8.82
C ILE A 142 15.92 -6.12 -9.37
N PHE A 143 15.37 -7.29 -9.63
CA PHE A 143 16.12 -8.40 -10.22
C PHE A 143 16.84 -7.97 -11.51
N THR A 144 16.15 -7.28 -12.40
CA THR A 144 16.71 -6.79 -13.66
C THR A 144 17.90 -5.86 -13.43
N THR A 145 17.84 -4.99 -12.42
CA THR A 145 18.96 -4.08 -12.12
C THR A 145 20.22 -4.80 -11.63
N GLN A 146 20.10 -6.03 -11.12
CA GLN A 146 21.23 -6.79 -10.59
C GLN A 146 22.00 -7.60 -11.64
N ILE A 147 21.48 -7.75 -12.83
CA ILE A 147 22.08 -8.56 -13.90
C ILE A 147 23.51 -8.13 -14.22
N LYS A 148 23.76 -6.83 -14.32
CA LYS A 148 25.10 -6.29 -14.60
C LYS A 148 26.12 -6.75 -13.56
N ASP A 149 25.84 -6.51 -12.29
CA ASP A 149 26.81 -6.74 -11.20
C ASP A 149 26.90 -8.22 -10.84
N LEU A 150 25.82 -9.00 -11.03
CA LEU A 150 25.80 -10.43 -10.80
C LEU A 150 26.68 -11.19 -11.79
N PHE A 151 26.59 -10.81 -13.08
CA PHE A 151 27.35 -11.44 -14.17
C PHE A 151 28.64 -10.71 -14.51
N GLY A 152 28.95 -9.62 -13.83
CA GLY A 152 30.17 -8.83 -14.08
C GLY A 152 30.21 -8.24 -15.49
N LEU A 153 29.08 -7.80 -16.06
CA LEU A 153 29.01 -7.29 -17.41
C LEU A 153 29.76 -5.95 -17.55
N THR A 154 30.64 -5.87 -18.53
CA THR A 154 31.33 -4.63 -18.87
C THR A 154 30.45 -3.80 -19.81
N ILE A 155 29.82 -2.76 -19.27
CA ILE A 155 28.92 -1.87 -20.01
C ILE A 155 29.47 -0.46 -19.92
N GLU A 156 29.82 0.12 -21.08
CA GLU A 156 30.30 1.51 -21.18
C GLU A 156 29.12 2.48 -21.05
N GLY A 157 29.23 3.45 -20.14
CA GLY A 157 28.22 4.49 -19.92
C GLY A 157 27.14 4.13 -18.87
N LYS A 158 26.12 4.98 -18.82
CA LYS A 158 24.98 4.81 -17.89
C LYS A 158 23.96 3.83 -18.47
N LEU A 159 23.48 2.91 -17.64
CA LEU A 159 22.36 2.04 -17.99
C LEU A 159 21.08 2.86 -18.22
N PRO A 160 20.27 2.51 -19.23
CA PRO A 160 18.94 3.09 -19.40
C PRO A 160 18.08 2.92 -18.15
N SER A 161 17.14 3.85 -17.92
CA SER A 161 16.21 3.74 -16.78
C SER A 161 15.08 2.74 -17.04
N ASP A 162 14.63 2.61 -18.29
CA ASP A 162 13.52 1.78 -18.69
C ASP A 162 13.88 0.27 -18.77
N PHE A 163 12.90 -0.57 -18.48
CA PHE A 163 13.04 -2.02 -18.38
C PHE A 163 13.49 -2.67 -19.70
N LEU A 164 12.84 -2.32 -20.81
CA LEU A 164 13.09 -2.96 -22.10
C LEU A 164 14.48 -2.61 -22.65
N SER A 165 14.85 -1.33 -22.57
CA SER A 165 16.19 -0.88 -23.04
C SER A 165 17.31 -1.48 -22.20
N LYS A 166 17.11 -1.70 -20.89
CA LYS A 166 18.08 -2.43 -20.05
C LYS A 166 18.35 -3.84 -20.59
N TRP A 167 17.29 -4.59 -20.89
CA TRP A 167 17.44 -5.95 -21.40
C TRP A 167 18.14 -5.97 -22.78
N VAL A 168 17.86 -5.01 -23.66
CA VAL A 168 18.58 -4.87 -24.95
C VAL A 168 20.07 -4.67 -24.70
N VAL A 169 20.45 -3.76 -23.79
CA VAL A 169 21.86 -3.52 -23.44
C VAL A 169 22.51 -4.78 -22.83
N TYR A 170 21.82 -5.50 -21.96
CA TYR A 170 22.34 -6.75 -21.37
C TYR A 170 22.60 -7.81 -22.43
N PHE A 171 21.68 -8.02 -23.37
CA PHE A 171 21.88 -8.97 -24.46
C PHE A 171 23.03 -8.59 -25.39
N GLN A 172 23.21 -7.31 -25.67
CA GLN A 172 24.34 -6.82 -26.48
C GLN A 172 25.70 -7.06 -25.81
N HIS A 173 25.75 -6.98 -24.48
CA HIS A 173 26.99 -7.13 -23.70
C HIS A 173 27.12 -8.49 -23.02
N PHE A 174 26.27 -9.45 -23.34
CA PHE A 174 26.30 -10.77 -22.68
C PHE A 174 27.58 -11.56 -22.97
N SER A 175 28.28 -11.25 -24.06
CA SER A 175 29.60 -11.82 -24.35
C SER A 175 30.71 -11.37 -23.38
N THR A 176 30.47 -10.32 -22.57
CA THR A 176 31.44 -9.79 -21.61
C THR A 176 31.28 -10.40 -20.19
N VAL A 177 30.50 -11.48 -20.04
CA VAL A 177 30.29 -12.17 -18.74
C VAL A 177 31.61 -12.57 -18.12
N ASP A 178 31.85 -12.13 -16.89
CA ASP A 178 32.96 -12.61 -16.06
C ASP A 178 32.50 -13.78 -15.18
N TRP A 179 33.01 -14.97 -15.51
CA TRP A 179 32.65 -16.20 -14.82
C TRP A 179 33.06 -16.25 -13.35
N ILE A 180 34.12 -15.54 -12.97
CA ILE A 180 34.61 -15.49 -11.57
C ILE A 180 33.67 -14.60 -10.75
N THR A 181 33.34 -13.42 -11.26
CA THR A 181 32.35 -12.54 -10.65
C THR A 181 30.99 -13.22 -10.53
N THR A 182 30.58 -13.95 -11.57
CA THR A 182 29.34 -14.75 -11.57
C THR A 182 29.38 -15.83 -10.48
N ALA A 183 30.48 -16.56 -10.35
CA ALA A 183 30.65 -17.58 -9.32
C ALA A 183 30.54 -16.99 -7.90
N VAL A 184 31.16 -15.82 -7.66
CA VAL A 184 31.04 -15.08 -6.38
C VAL A 184 29.57 -14.73 -6.08
N GLY A 185 28.85 -14.23 -7.07
CA GLY A 185 27.42 -13.92 -6.92
C GLY A 185 26.57 -15.16 -6.61
N LEU A 186 26.77 -16.25 -7.35
CA LEU A 186 26.02 -17.50 -7.14
C LEU A 186 26.35 -18.16 -5.79
N ILE A 187 27.61 -18.16 -5.39
CA ILE A 187 28.01 -18.67 -4.05
C ILE A 187 27.39 -17.80 -2.96
N SER A 188 27.30 -16.49 -3.15
CA SER A 188 26.61 -15.58 -2.23
C SER A 188 25.13 -15.97 -2.07
N ILE A 189 24.42 -16.20 -3.18
CA ILE A 189 23.01 -16.65 -3.19
C ILE A 189 22.89 -17.99 -2.44
N LEU A 190 23.82 -18.92 -2.70
CA LEU A 190 23.82 -20.21 -2.04
C LEU A 190 24.01 -20.08 -0.52
N LEU A 191 24.97 -19.28 -0.07
CA LEU A 191 25.22 -19.01 1.34
C LEU A 191 23.99 -18.40 2.02
N ILE A 192 23.34 -17.40 1.38
CA ILE A 192 22.14 -16.76 1.91
C ILE A 192 21.00 -17.77 2.08
N THR A 193 20.83 -18.68 1.13
CA THR A 193 19.73 -19.66 1.16
C THR A 193 19.99 -20.85 2.09
N LEU A 194 21.24 -21.23 2.29
CA LEU A 194 21.61 -22.35 3.15
C LEU A 194 21.76 -21.98 4.63
N THR A 195 22.24 -20.76 4.92
CA THR A 195 22.49 -20.32 6.32
C THR A 195 21.26 -20.48 7.23
N PRO A 196 20.02 -20.12 6.83
CA PRO A 196 18.85 -20.31 7.68
C PRO A 196 18.49 -21.77 7.95
N LYS A 197 18.98 -22.72 7.11
CA LYS A 197 18.80 -24.15 7.33
C LYS A 197 19.74 -24.69 8.42
N VAL A 198 20.92 -24.06 8.57
CA VAL A 198 21.92 -24.41 9.59
C VAL A 198 21.64 -23.69 10.91
N SER A 199 21.36 -22.38 10.83
CA SER A 199 21.06 -21.56 12.01
C SER A 199 20.05 -20.48 11.68
N LYS A 200 18.88 -20.50 12.34
CA LYS A 200 17.85 -19.46 12.20
C LYS A 200 18.21 -18.14 12.89
N LYS A 201 19.27 -18.14 13.72
CA LYS A 201 19.71 -16.95 14.47
C LYS A 201 20.67 -16.05 13.68
N ILE A 202 21.35 -16.62 12.68
CA ILE A 202 22.38 -15.91 11.93
C ILE A 202 21.81 -15.49 10.57
N PRO A 203 21.84 -14.18 10.21
CA PRO A 203 21.36 -13.71 8.91
C PRO A 203 22.24 -14.22 7.78
N GLY A 204 21.63 -14.87 6.78
CA GLY A 204 22.38 -15.42 5.64
C GLY A 204 23.11 -14.34 4.83
N SER A 205 22.53 -13.16 4.68
CA SER A 205 23.18 -12.04 3.98
C SER A 205 24.46 -11.55 4.67
N LEU A 206 24.47 -11.54 6.01
CA LEU A 206 25.68 -11.17 6.76
C LEU A 206 26.80 -12.20 6.57
N VAL A 207 26.46 -13.50 6.67
CA VAL A 207 27.43 -14.58 6.44
C VAL A 207 27.99 -14.50 5.02
N ALA A 208 27.14 -14.33 4.02
CA ALA A 208 27.58 -14.22 2.63
C ALA A 208 28.55 -13.04 2.44
N ILE A 209 28.22 -11.86 2.99
CA ILE A 209 29.09 -10.69 2.88
C ILE A 209 30.44 -10.93 3.54
N ILE A 210 30.48 -11.42 4.77
CA ILE A 210 31.73 -11.65 5.47
C ILE A 210 32.60 -12.68 4.74
N VAL A 211 32.02 -13.83 4.39
CA VAL A 211 32.75 -14.93 3.72
C VAL A 211 33.26 -14.52 2.36
N MET A 212 32.38 -13.86 1.55
CA MET A 212 32.76 -13.46 0.19
C MET A 212 33.72 -12.25 0.18
N THR A 213 33.60 -11.32 1.13
CA THR A 213 34.57 -10.22 1.28
C THR A 213 35.96 -10.74 1.57
N ILE A 214 36.08 -11.66 2.52
CA ILE A 214 37.38 -12.30 2.86
C ILE A 214 37.89 -13.10 1.64
N GLY A 215 37.03 -13.91 1.03
CA GLY A 215 37.41 -14.73 -0.14
C GLY A 215 37.88 -13.89 -1.32
N VAL A 216 37.15 -12.85 -1.67
CA VAL A 216 37.50 -11.94 -2.80
C VAL A 216 38.72 -11.08 -2.47
N TYR A 217 38.91 -10.66 -1.22
CA TYR A 217 40.12 -9.96 -0.81
C TYR A 217 41.39 -10.79 -1.08
N PHE A 218 41.39 -12.07 -0.67
CA PHE A 218 42.52 -12.98 -0.95
C PHE A 218 42.63 -13.31 -2.45
N LEU A 219 41.52 -13.43 -3.17
CA LEU A 219 41.51 -13.71 -4.60
C LEU A 219 42.14 -12.55 -5.35
N ASN A 220 41.69 -11.31 -5.13
CA ASN A 220 42.23 -10.12 -5.77
C ASN A 220 43.70 -9.85 -5.40
N ALA A 221 44.12 -10.23 -4.16
CA ALA A 221 45.50 -10.00 -3.71
C ALA A 221 46.51 -11.02 -4.24
N ASN A 222 46.11 -12.30 -4.44
CA ASN A 222 47.03 -13.39 -4.74
C ASN A 222 46.89 -13.97 -6.15
N THR A 223 45.89 -13.55 -6.92
CA THR A 223 45.65 -14.05 -8.29
C THR A 223 45.59 -12.91 -9.25
N GLY A 224 45.76 -13.20 -10.55
CA GLY A 224 45.57 -12.19 -11.62
C GLY A 224 44.10 -11.84 -11.92
N PHE A 225 43.19 -12.39 -11.14
CA PHE A 225 41.75 -12.11 -11.30
C PHE A 225 41.33 -10.92 -10.43
N HIS A 226 40.41 -10.12 -10.94
CA HIS A 226 39.89 -8.96 -10.21
C HIS A 226 38.37 -8.96 -10.20
N VAL A 227 37.79 -9.10 -9.01
CA VAL A 227 36.35 -8.96 -8.79
C VAL A 227 36.09 -7.56 -8.25
N THR A 228 35.23 -6.80 -8.91
CA THR A 228 34.90 -5.42 -8.56
C THR A 228 34.28 -5.33 -7.17
N THR A 229 34.83 -4.46 -6.33
CA THR A 229 34.35 -4.16 -4.97
C THR A 229 33.65 -2.81 -4.91
N ILE A 230 33.01 -2.51 -3.76
CA ILE A 230 32.43 -1.17 -3.54
C ILE A 230 33.51 -0.11 -3.63
N GLY A 231 34.70 -0.35 -3.11
CA GLY A 231 35.83 0.58 -3.17
C GLY A 231 36.27 0.90 -4.59
N ASP A 232 36.26 -0.09 -5.48
CA ASP A 232 36.60 0.13 -6.90
C ASP A 232 35.57 1.03 -7.60
N GLN A 233 34.32 0.95 -7.22
CA GLN A 233 33.24 1.71 -7.86
C GLN A 233 32.99 3.09 -7.23
N PHE A 234 33.09 3.22 -5.92
CA PHE A 234 32.75 4.44 -5.19
C PHE A 234 33.95 5.14 -4.56
N GLY A 235 35.14 4.54 -4.67
CA GLY A 235 36.36 5.04 -4.05
C GLY A 235 36.37 4.85 -2.53
N GLU A 236 37.12 5.72 -1.85
CA GLU A 236 37.25 5.68 -0.39
C GLU A 236 35.93 6.13 0.29
N ILE A 237 35.32 5.23 1.06
CA ILE A 237 34.06 5.52 1.75
C ILE A 237 34.38 6.20 3.07
N LYS A 238 34.17 7.51 3.11
CA LYS A 238 34.38 8.29 4.33
C LYS A 238 33.25 8.08 5.34
N ALA A 239 33.62 7.67 6.54
CA ALA A 239 32.74 7.57 7.69
C ALA A 239 32.53 8.95 8.32
N SER A 240 31.89 9.88 7.61
CA SER A 240 31.58 11.21 8.11
C SER A 240 30.07 11.45 8.05
N ILE A 241 29.54 12.04 9.11
CA ILE A 241 28.15 12.54 9.08
C ILE A 241 28.17 13.73 8.09
N PRO A 242 27.36 13.69 7.02
CA PRO A 242 27.35 14.78 6.07
C PRO A 242 26.85 16.08 6.70
N GLU A 243 27.35 17.19 6.19
CA GLU A 243 26.83 18.51 6.53
C GLU A 243 25.36 18.60 6.13
N LEU A 244 24.59 19.36 6.90
CA LEU A 244 23.18 19.63 6.61
C LEU A 244 23.05 20.24 5.22
N GLN A 245 22.36 19.57 4.35
CA GLN A 245 22.06 20.01 2.99
C GLN A 245 20.60 20.48 2.94
N VAL A 246 20.40 21.70 2.44
CA VAL A 246 19.07 22.24 2.18
C VAL A 246 18.86 22.27 0.67
N PRO A 247 17.83 21.59 0.13
CA PRO A 247 17.56 21.61 -1.30
C PRO A 247 17.17 23.02 -1.75
N SER A 248 17.54 23.38 -2.98
CA SER A 248 17.07 24.60 -3.60
C SER A 248 15.58 24.51 -3.90
N LEU A 249 14.77 25.30 -3.18
CA LEU A 249 13.33 25.40 -3.39
C LEU A 249 13.04 26.30 -4.60
N SER A 250 12.79 25.68 -5.75
CA SER A 250 12.22 26.35 -6.92
C SER A 250 10.77 25.90 -7.09
N TRP A 251 9.86 26.84 -7.36
CA TRP A 251 8.44 26.51 -7.60
C TRP A 251 8.28 25.55 -8.79
N GLU A 252 9.11 25.70 -9.81
CA GLU A 252 9.12 24.84 -10.99
C GLU A 252 9.50 23.40 -10.63
N ASN A 253 10.54 23.22 -9.81
CA ASN A 253 10.96 21.91 -9.32
C ASN A 253 9.89 21.26 -8.42
N VAL A 254 9.25 22.04 -7.55
CA VAL A 254 8.14 21.56 -6.71
C VAL A 254 6.99 21.04 -7.59
N LYS A 255 6.60 21.81 -8.62
CA LYS A 255 5.53 21.43 -9.54
C LYS A 255 5.87 20.16 -10.33
N SER A 256 7.08 20.05 -10.85
CA SER A 256 7.51 18.89 -11.64
C SER A 256 7.64 17.61 -10.79
N LEU A 257 8.06 17.73 -9.52
CA LEU A 257 8.27 16.61 -8.61
C LEU A 257 7.02 16.24 -7.77
N PHE A 258 5.96 17.06 -7.84
CA PHE A 258 4.74 16.82 -7.07
C PHE A 258 4.12 15.43 -7.31
N PRO A 259 3.94 14.94 -8.57
CA PRO A 259 3.42 13.60 -8.81
C PRO A 259 4.32 12.52 -8.21
N THR A 260 5.63 12.62 -8.42
CA THR A 260 6.59 11.65 -7.90
C THR A 260 6.63 11.64 -6.36
N ALA A 261 6.56 12.82 -5.72
CA ALA A 261 6.48 12.95 -4.28
C ALA A 261 5.19 12.32 -3.72
N MET A 262 4.07 12.49 -4.40
CA MET A 262 2.80 11.85 -4.04
C MET A 262 2.93 10.32 -4.09
N VAL A 263 3.58 9.78 -5.12
CA VAL A 263 3.80 8.32 -5.24
C VAL A 263 4.70 7.81 -4.12
N ILE A 264 5.80 8.50 -3.81
CA ILE A 264 6.67 8.15 -2.67
C ILE A 264 5.86 8.15 -1.36
N ALA A 265 5.00 9.15 -1.15
CA ALA A 265 4.16 9.23 0.04
C ALA A 265 3.15 8.08 0.13
N VAL A 266 2.40 7.82 -0.95
CA VAL A 266 1.39 6.74 -0.99
C VAL A 266 2.07 5.39 -0.80
N LEU A 267 3.18 5.13 -1.50
CA LEU A 267 3.93 3.89 -1.37
C LEU A 267 4.50 3.71 0.04
N GLY A 268 5.13 4.75 0.58
CA GLY A 268 5.64 4.74 1.95
C GLY A 268 4.55 4.50 2.99
N ALA A 269 3.37 5.10 2.79
CA ALA A 269 2.21 4.87 3.64
C ALA A 269 1.71 3.42 3.56
N ILE A 270 1.58 2.85 2.35
CA ILE A 270 1.15 1.46 2.14
C ILE A 270 2.12 0.49 2.82
N GLU A 271 3.41 0.60 2.53
CA GLU A 271 4.42 -0.30 3.10
C GLU A 271 4.51 -0.19 4.62
N SER A 272 4.51 1.04 5.14
CA SER A 272 4.59 1.27 6.58
C SER A 272 3.37 0.70 7.31
N LEU A 273 2.15 0.99 6.84
CA LEU A 273 0.94 0.50 7.49
C LEU A 273 0.74 -1.00 7.29
N LEU A 274 1.15 -1.55 6.15
CA LEU A 274 1.17 -3.00 5.93
C LEU A 274 2.14 -3.68 6.90
N SER A 275 3.36 -3.15 7.04
CA SER A 275 4.36 -3.65 7.99
C SER A 275 3.84 -3.60 9.43
N ALA A 276 3.20 -2.50 9.83
CA ALA A 276 2.60 -2.35 11.15
C ALA A 276 1.43 -3.33 11.38
N THR A 277 0.58 -3.54 10.37
CA THR A 277 -0.54 -4.48 10.44
C THR A 277 -0.06 -5.94 10.57
N VAL A 278 0.98 -6.32 9.82
CA VAL A 278 1.59 -7.66 9.95
C VAL A 278 2.19 -7.84 11.35
N ALA A 279 2.86 -6.81 11.87
CA ALA A 279 3.42 -6.82 13.22
C ALA A 279 2.34 -6.95 14.29
N ASP A 280 1.22 -6.24 14.14
CA ASP A 280 0.06 -6.34 15.04
C ASP A 280 -0.49 -7.77 15.10
N GLY A 281 -0.63 -8.42 13.94
CA GLY A 281 -1.11 -9.80 13.86
C GLY A 281 -0.21 -10.79 14.59
N VAL A 282 1.10 -10.55 14.63
CA VAL A 282 2.06 -11.41 15.33
C VAL A 282 2.16 -11.07 16.83
N CYS A 283 2.08 -9.80 17.18
CA CYS A 283 2.23 -9.33 18.56
C CYS A 283 0.90 -9.30 19.35
N GLY A 284 -0.25 -9.43 18.68
CA GLY A 284 -1.59 -9.29 19.29
C GLY A 284 -1.84 -7.85 19.79
N ASP A 285 -1.35 -6.85 19.05
CA ASP A 285 -1.50 -5.42 19.38
C ASP A 285 -2.21 -4.66 18.25
N HIS A 286 -2.41 -3.36 18.43
CA HIS A 286 -2.96 -2.45 17.44
C HIS A 286 -2.11 -1.18 17.36
N HIS A 287 -1.58 -0.90 16.18
CA HIS A 287 -0.85 0.34 15.92
C HIS A 287 -1.80 1.53 15.70
N ASN A 288 -1.29 2.73 15.94
CA ASN A 288 -1.98 3.96 15.56
C ASN A 288 -1.53 4.37 14.14
N SER A 289 -2.36 4.08 13.13
CA SER A 289 -2.05 4.34 11.72
C SER A 289 -1.76 5.83 11.44
N ASN A 290 -2.49 6.76 12.07
CA ASN A 290 -2.29 8.19 11.85
C ASN A 290 -0.97 8.69 12.44
N GLN A 291 -0.65 8.24 13.67
CA GLN A 291 0.62 8.56 14.30
C GLN A 291 1.79 7.92 13.55
N GLU A 292 1.61 6.73 13.01
CA GLU A 292 2.62 6.06 12.19
C GLU A 292 2.95 6.88 10.94
N LEU A 293 1.94 7.39 10.22
CA LEU A 293 2.14 8.25 9.05
C LEU A 293 2.86 9.57 9.43
N ILE A 294 2.55 10.16 10.58
CA ILE A 294 3.26 11.35 11.05
C ILE A 294 4.73 11.02 11.32
N GLY A 295 5.03 9.92 12.01
CA GLY A 295 6.39 9.49 12.26
C GLY A 295 7.18 9.25 10.97
N GLN A 296 6.58 8.57 10.01
CA GLN A 296 7.13 8.35 8.67
C GLN A 296 7.36 9.67 7.92
N GLY A 297 6.41 10.59 8.00
CA GLY A 297 6.51 11.89 7.35
C GLY A 297 7.66 12.72 7.92
N VAL A 298 7.80 12.79 9.26
CA VAL A 298 8.94 13.48 9.90
C VAL A 298 10.26 12.81 9.52
N ALA A 299 10.30 11.48 9.44
CA ALA A 299 11.50 10.75 8.99
C ALA A 299 11.90 11.16 7.58
N ASN A 300 10.93 11.23 6.64
CA ASN A 300 11.19 11.63 5.26
C ASN A 300 11.47 13.14 5.08
N LEU A 301 11.13 13.98 6.05
CA LEU A 301 11.59 15.37 6.08
C LEU A 301 13.03 15.49 6.56
N CYS A 302 13.41 14.72 7.57
CA CYS A 302 14.72 14.85 8.21
C CYS A 302 15.82 14.07 7.46
N THR A 303 15.51 12.88 6.94
CA THR A 303 16.50 11.99 6.31
C THR A 303 17.25 12.66 5.14
N PRO A 304 16.59 13.37 4.19
CA PRO A 304 17.28 14.02 3.09
C PRO A 304 18.24 15.14 3.52
N LEU A 305 17.95 15.83 4.63
CA LEU A 305 18.83 16.88 5.15
C LEU A 305 20.24 16.38 5.47
N PHE A 306 20.39 15.09 5.74
CA PHE A 306 21.65 14.41 5.97
C PHE A 306 22.08 13.55 4.76
N GLY A 307 21.56 13.84 3.58
CA GLY A 307 21.90 13.13 2.35
C GLY A 307 21.26 11.74 2.23
N GLY A 308 20.31 11.39 3.08
CA GLY A 308 19.60 10.12 2.98
C GLY A 308 18.53 10.10 1.88
N ILE A 309 18.00 8.91 1.62
CA ILE A 309 16.97 8.62 0.61
C ILE A 309 15.61 8.38 1.28
N PRO A 310 14.50 8.26 0.54
CA PRO A 310 13.18 7.94 1.11
C PRO A 310 13.22 6.70 2.00
N CYS A 311 12.53 6.78 3.12
CA CYS A 311 12.43 5.68 4.09
C CYS A 311 10.99 5.35 4.44
N THR A 312 10.75 4.11 4.85
CA THR A 312 9.47 3.62 5.35
C THR A 312 9.67 2.49 6.35
N GLY A 313 8.60 2.04 6.99
CA GLY A 313 8.60 0.83 7.79
C GLY A 313 8.88 -0.41 6.93
N ALA A 314 9.77 -1.28 7.37
CA ALA A 314 10.20 -2.44 6.62
C ALA A 314 9.72 -3.74 7.27
N ILE A 315 8.87 -4.51 6.58
CA ILE A 315 8.30 -5.77 7.08
C ILE A 315 9.39 -6.74 7.54
N ALA A 316 10.41 -6.99 6.72
CA ALA A 316 11.46 -7.95 7.03
C ALA A 316 12.26 -7.58 8.29
N ARG A 317 12.61 -6.29 8.46
CA ARG A 317 13.33 -5.80 9.66
C ARG A 317 12.42 -5.81 10.88
N THR A 318 11.16 -5.43 10.74
CA THR A 318 10.15 -5.46 11.81
C THR A 318 9.93 -6.90 12.30
N MET A 319 9.79 -7.86 11.39
CA MET A 319 9.69 -9.28 11.75
C MET A 319 10.96 -9.80 12.40
N THR A 320 12.14 -9.38 11.93
CA THR A 320 13.41 -9.71 12.58
C THR A 320 13.46 -9.18 14.01
N ASN A 321 12.99 -7.95 14.24
CA ASN A 321 12.87 -7.36 15.57
C ASN A 321 11.98 -8.21 16.49
N ILE A 322 10.78 -8.53 16.04
CA ILE A 322 9.79 -9.32 16.80
C ILE A 322 10.34 -10.72 17.13
N ASN A 323 10.92 -11.40 16.15
CA ASN A 323 11.44 -12.77 16.29
C ASN A 323 12.64 -12.86 17.24
N ASN A 324 13.37 -11.76 17.43
CA ASN A 324 14.49 -11.66 18.37
C ASN A 324 14.09 -11.02 19.72
N GLY A 325 12.80 -10.86 19.98
CA GLY A 325 12.31 -10.47 21.29
C GLY A 325 12.02 -8.98 21.47
N GLY A 326 12.18 -8.15 20.44
CA GLY A 326 11.83 -6.73 20.50
C GLY A 326 10.33 -6.53 20.73
N ARG A 327 9.98 -5.69 21.67
CA ARG A 327 8.59 -5.46 22.11
C ARG A 327 8.23 -3.99 22.24
N THR A 328 9.21 -3.10 22.21
CA THR A 328 8.98 -1.66 22.33
C THR A 328 9.76 -0.88 21.28
N PRO A 329 9.43 0.41 21.05
CA PRO A 329 10.17 1.24 20.09
C PRO A 329 11.66 1.44 20.46
N VAL A 330 12.04 1.13 21.70
CA VAL A 330 13.44 1.21 22.14
C VAL A 330 14.34 0.29 21.33
N ALA A 331 13.85 -0.90 20.91
CA ALA A 331 14.60 -1.81 20.03
C ALA A 331 15.01 -1.12 18.71
N GLY A 332 14.10 -0.32 18.11
CA GLY A 332 14.41 0.43 16.90
C GLY A 332 15.36 1.61 17.13
N ILE A 333 15.32 2.24 18.29
CA ILE A 333 16.30 3.27 18.69
C ILE A 333 17.68 2.61 18.84
N VAL A 334 17.77 1.47 19.51
CA VAL A 334 19.01 0.70 19.64
C VAL A 334 19.55 0.28 18.27
N HIS A 335 18.69 -0.21 17.38
CA HIS A 335 19.05 -0.54 15.99
C HIS A 335 19.72 0.65 15.28
N ALA A 336 19.17 1.86 15.41
CA ALA A 336 19.74 3.05 14.80
C ALA A 336 21.10 3.43 15.40
N ILE A 337 21.24 3.32 16.73
CA ILE A 337 22.51 3.56 17.43
C ILE A 337 23.58 2.53 17.02
N VAL A 338 23.22 1.25 16.94
CA VAL A 338 24.13 0.21 16.49
C VAL A 338 24.60 0.46 15.05
N LEU A 339 23.69 0.82 14.14
CA LEU A 339 24.06 1.20 12.78
C LEU A 339 24.97 2.41 12.73
N LEU A 340 24.73 3.41 13.57
CA LEU A 340 25.60 4.59 13.67
C LEU A 340 27.02 4.19 14.12
N ILE A 341 27.14 3.34 15.13
CA ILE A 341 28.44 2.85 15.61
C ILE A 341 29.15 2.07 14.47
N ILE A 342 28.44 1.17 13.81
CA ILE A 342 28.97 0.40 12.67
C ILE A 342 29.41 1.35 11.54
N PHE A 343 28.59 2.36 11.23
CA PHE A 343 28.92 3.36 10.21
C PHE A 343 30.22 4.11 10.53
N LEU A 344 30.39 4.56 11.77
CA LEU A 344 31.55 5.34 12.17
C LEU A 344 32.85 4.50 12.27
N VAL A 345 32.73 3.20 12.61
CA VAL A 345 33.89 2.34 12.90
C VAL A 345 34.22 1.39 11.75
N LEU A 346 33.21 0.77 11.12
CA LEU A 346 33.41 -0.33 10.17
C LEU A 346 33.21 0.09 8.70
N MET A 347 32.82 1.33 8.43
CA MET A 347 32.56 1.78 7.06
C MET A 347 33.76 1.61 6.09
N PRO A 348 35.02 1.85 6.50
CA PRO A 348 36.16 1.57 5.64
C PRO A 348 36.27 0.11 5.17
N LEU A 349 35.80 -0.85 5.99
CA LEU A 349 35.76 -2.26 5.63
C LEU A 349 34.70 -2.58 4.57
N ALA A 350 33.66 -1.78 4.47
CA ALA A 350 32.63 -1.94 3.46
C ALA A 350 33.17 -1.74 2.02
N ALA A 351 34.27 -1.01 1.86
CA ALA A 351 34.94 -0.84 0.57
C ALA A 351 35.39 -2.18 -0.06
N TYR A 352 35.67 -3.18 0.75
CA TYR A 352 36.12 -4.49 0.26
C TYR A 352 34.98 -5.44 -0.13
N ILE A 353 33.72 -5.08 0.09
CA ILE A 353 32.57 -5.93 -0.23
C ILE A 353 32.44 -6.05 -1.76
N PRO A 354 32.36 -7.29 -2.32
CA PRO A 354 32.19 -7.48 -3.75
C PRO A 354 30.81 -7.03 -4.23
N MET A 355 30.75 -6.33 -5.35
CA MET A 355 29.48 -5.88 -5.97
C MET A 355 28.56 -7.06 -6.32
N SER A 356 29.14 -8.16 -6.84
CA SER A 356 28.37 -9.37 -7.15
C SER A 356 27.77 -10.06 -5.92
N CYS A 357 28.38 -9.93 -4.75
CA CYS A 357 27.79 -10.43 -3.49
C CYS A 357 26.54 -9.59 -3.11
N LEU A 358 26.61 -8.27 -3.23
CA LEU A 358 25.46 -7.41 -2.99
C LEU A 358 24.34 -7.67 -4.01
N ALA A 359 24.70 -7.89 -5.28
CA ALA A 359 23.76 -8.30 -6.30
C ALA A 359 23.07 -9.62 -5.91
N GLY A 360 23.80 -10.60 -5.40
CA GLY A 360 23.24 -11.83 -4.87
C GLY A 360 22.27 -11.62 -3.71
N VAL A 361 22.58 -10.70 -2.79
CA VAL A 361 21.67 -10.29 -1.70
C VAL A 361 20.37 -9.70 -2.28
N LEU A 362 20.46 -8.80 -3.25
CA LEU A 362 19.28 -8.16 -3.86
C LEU A 362 18.46 -9.11 -4.72
N VAL A 363 19.07 -10.11 -5.36
CA VAL A 363 18.35 -11.19 -6.05
C VAL A 363 17.47 -11.98 -5.06
N ILE A 364 17.99 -12.31 -3.89
CA ILE A 364 17.18 -12.98 -2.86
C ILE A 364 16.09 -12.06 -2.29
N VAL A 365 16.40 -10.78 -2.11
CA VAL A 365 15.39 -9.79 -1.68
C VAL A 365 14.28 -9.69 -2.72
N SER A 366 14.62 -9.59 -4.01
CA SER A 366 13.63 -9.52 -5.09
C SER A 366 12.76 -10.78 -5.15
N TYR A 367 13.36 -11.96 -5.00
CA TYR A 367 12.61 -13.22 -4.92
C TYR A 367 11.61 -13.22 -3.75
N ASN A 368 12.03 -12.77 -2.57
CA ASN A 368 11.16 -12.69 -1.40
C ASN A 368 10.05 -11.64 -1.56
N MET A 369 10.37 -10.48 -2.18
CA MET A 369 9.40 -9.43 -2.45
C MET A 369 8.39 -9.82 -3.54
N SER A 370 8.76 -10.68 -4.47
CA SER A 370 7.90 -11.06 -5.59
C SER A 370 6.56 -11.65 -5.14
N GLY A 371 6.54 -12.29 -3.95
CA GLY A 371 5.32 -12.91 -3.43
C GLY A 371 4.65 -13.86 -4.44
N TRP A 372 5.44 -14.52 -5.29
CA TRP A 372 4.97 -15.28 -6.45
C TRP A 372 3.86 -16.28 -6.11
N ARG A 373 3.89 -16.86 -4.89
CA ARG A 373 2.83 -17.78 -4.42
C ARG A 373 1.51 -17.06 -4.23
N THR A 374 1.53 -15.88 -3.62
CA THR A 374 0.35 -15.02 -3.46
C THR A 374 -0.15 -14.52 -4.81
N PHE A 375 0.76 -14.14 -5.70
CA PHE A 375 0.42 -13.74 -7.06
C PHE A 375 -0.33 -14.86 -7.79
N MET A 376 0.18 -16.09 -7.75
CA MET A 376 -0.47 -17.25 -8.36
C MET A 376 -1.80 -17.63 -7.69
N GLN A 377 -1.95 -17.39 -6.38
CA GLN A 377 -3.23 -17.57 -5.70
C GLN A 377 -4.27 -16.56 -6.17
N LEU A 378 -3.88 -15.29 -6.30
CA LEU A 378 -4.77 -14.23 -6.79
C LEU A 378 -5.20 -14.43 -8.24
N MET A 379 -4.41 -15.10 -9.07
CA MET A 379 -4.80 -15.48 -10.44
C MET A 379 -6.03 -16.40 -10.50
N LYS A 380 -6.40 -17.02 -9.38
CA LYS A 380 -7.60 -17.86 -9.25
C LYS A 380 -8.83 -17.10 -8.75
N ASN A 381 -8.67 -15.84 -8.39
CA ASN A 381 -9.72 -14.95 -7.88
C ASN A 381 -10.66 -14.48 -9.02
N PRO A 382 -11.73 -13.73 -8.69
CA PRO A 382 -12.62 -13.14 -9.69
C PRO A 382 -11.85 -12.36 -10.77
N LYS A 383 -12.33 -12.43 -12.01
CA LYS A 383 -11.66 -11.82 -13.19
C LYS A 383 -11.33 -10.34 -12.99
N SER A 384 -12.16 -9.58 -12.28
CA SER A 384 -11.90 -8.18 -11.96
C SER A 384 -10.60 -7.99 -11.19
N ASP A 385 -10.36 -8.82 -10.18
CA ASP A 385 -9.19 -8.74 -9.33
C ASP A 385 -7.92 -9.17 -10.09
N VAL A 386 -8.06 -10.19 -10.96
CA VAL A 386 -6.98 -10.65 -11.84
C VAL A 386 -6.58 -9.57 -12.85
N ILE A 387 -7.55 -8.87 -13.44
CA ILE A 387 -7.29 -7.75 -14.37
C ILE A 387 -6.50 -6.65 -13.66
N VAL A 388 -6.94 -6.23 -12.48
CA VAL A 388 -6.24 -5.21 -11.68
C VAL A 388 -4.82 -5.65 -11.34
N LEU A 389 -4.63 -6.90 -10.89
CA LEU A 389 -3.34 -7.50 -10.58
C LEU A 389 -2.38 -7.44 -11.77
N LEU A 390 -2.83 -7.93 -12.93
CA LEU A 390 -2.00 -8.01 -14.14
C LEU A 390 -1.69 -6.62 -14.70
N ILE A 391 -2.67 -5.73 -14.78
CA ILE A 391 -2.44 -4.37 -15.28
C ILE A 391 -1.43 -3.66 -14.38
N THR A 392 -1.61 -3.71 -13.06
CA THR A 392 -0.68 -3.07 -12.12
C THR A 392 0.72 -3.69 -12.24
N PHE A 393 0.82 -5.00 -12.36
CA PHE A 393 2.10 -5.70 -12.55
C PHE A 393 2.82 -5.25 -13.83
N PHE A 394 2.16 -5.33 -14.98
CA PHE A 394 2.79 -4.98 -16.27
C PHE A 394 3.11 -3.49 -16.37
N LEU A 395 2.24 -2.62 -15.86
CA LEU A 395 2.54 -1.18 -15.82
C LEU A 395 3.74 -0.87 -14.93
N THR A 396 3.89 -1.57 -13.79
CA THR A 396 5.05 -1.40 -12.90
C THR A 396 6.36 -1.85 -13.57
N VAL A 397 6.30 -2.92 -14.38
CA VAL A 397 7.51 -3.46 -15.03
C VAL A 397 7.90 -2.67 -16.27
N ILE A 398 6.93 -2.28 -17.11
CA ILE A 398 7.19 -1.73 -18.45
C ILE A 398 7.26 -0.20 -18.45
N PHE A 399 6.39 0.44 -17.66
CA PHE A 399 6.27 1.89 -17.58
C PHE A 399 6.84 2.43 -16.27
N ASP A 400 6.45 3.64 -15.94
CA ASP A 400 6.79 4.25 -14.68
C ASP A 400 5.85 3.76 -13.56
N LEU A 401 6.41 3.60 -12.39
CA LEU A 401 5.73 3.21 -11.16
C LEU A 401 4.58 4.16 -10.80
N THR A 402 4.74 5.45 -11.10
CA THR A 402 3.71 6.48 -10.90
C THR A 402 2.45 6.12 -11.69
N VAL A 403 2.62 5.84 -12.99
CA VAL A 403 1.54 5.45 -13.90
C VAL A 403 0.87 4.16 -13.43
N ALA A 404 1.64 3.19 -12.93
CA ALA A 404 1.11 1.91 -12.46
C ALA A 404 0.14 2.07 -11.28
N ILE A 405 0.49 2.92 -10.31
CA ILE A 405 -0.36 3.18 -9.13
C ILE A 405 -1.60 3.98 -9.54
N GLU A 406 -1.44 5.04 -10.32
CA GLU A 406 -2.54 5.89 -10.75
C GLU A 406 -3.58 5.10 -11.57
N VAL A 407 -3.13 4.40 -12.60
CA VAL A 407 -3.99 3.61 -13.48
C VAL A 407 -4.56 2.40 -12.74
N GLY A 408 -3.76 1.71 -11.93
CA GLY A 408 -4.20 0.55 -11.13
C GLY A 408 -5.32 0.94 -10.16
N LEU A 409 -5.17 2.05 -9.45
CA LEU A 409 -6.18 2.57 -8.53
C LEU A 409 -7.45 3.00 -9.26
N LEU A 410 -7.31 3.71 -10.40
CA LEU A 410 -8.44 4.14 -11.21
C LEU A 410 -9.27 2.93 -11.70
N ILE A 411 -8.59 1.92 -12.26
CA ILE A 411 -9.26 0.71 -12.75
C ILE A 411 -9.92 -0.05 -11.59
N ALA A 412 -9.24 -0.17 -10.46
CA ALA A 412 -9.81 -0.84 -9.29
C ALA A 412 -11.08 -0.13 -8.78
N CYS A 413 -11.08 1.21 -8.73
CA CYS A 413 -12.26 1.98 -8.36
C CYS A 413 -13.41 1.78 -9.37
N LEU A 414 -13.13 1.81 -10.67
CA LEU A 414 -14.14 1.58 -11.71
C LEU A 414 -14.74 0.15 -11.63
N LEU A 415 -13.89 -0.87 -11.45
CA LEU A 415 -14.36 -2.25 -11.32
C LEU A 415 -15.12 -2.48 -10.01
N PHE A 416 -14.72 -1.83 -8.93
CA PHE A 416 -15.46 -1.86 -7.67
C PHE A 416 -16.84 -1.22 -7.82
N MET A 417 -16.94 -0.04 -8.45
CA MET A 417 -18.21 0.62 -8.73
C MET A 417 -19.12 -0.26 -9.60
N LYS A 418 -18.57 -0.87 -10.67
CA LYS A 418 -19.31 -1.82 -11.49
C LYS A 418 -19.82 -3.01 -10.67
N ARG A 419 -18.98 -3.62 -9.84
CA ARG A 419 -19.36 -4.75 -8.99
C ARG A 419 -20.43 -4.39 -7.97
N MET A 420 -20.34 -3.18 -7.39
CA MET A 420 -21.38 -2.66 -6.48
C MET A 420 -22.71 -2.47 -7.23
N ALA A 421 -22.66 -1.94 -8.47
CA ALA A 421 -23.83 -1.80 -9.31
C ALA A 421 -24.46 -3.16 -9.70
N GLU A 422 -23.64 -4.16 -9.98
CA GLU A 422 -24.11 -5.52 -10.30
C GLU A 422 -24.67 -6.27 -9.08
N SER A 423 -24.21 -5.93 -7.87
CA SER A 423 -24.68 -6.57 -6.63
C SER A 423 -26.06 -6.11 -6.19
N THR A 424 -26.50 -4.92 -6.64
CA THR A 424 -27.84 -4.42 -6.32
C THR A 424 -28.85 -5.05 -7.28
N GLN A 425 -29.88 -5.65 -6.70
CA GLN A 425 -30.98 -6.29 -7.43
C GLN A 425 -32.28 -5.51 -7.18
N ILE A 426 -33.06 -5.36 -8.25
CA ILE A 426 -34.41 -4.85 -8.16
C ILE A 426 -35.32 -6.03 -8.48
N LYS A 427 -36.17 -6.40 -7.53
CA LYS A 427 -37.14 -7.49 -7.70
C LYS A 427 -38.54 -6.90 -7.78
N VAL A 428 -39.32 -7.39 -8.74
CA VAL A 428 -40.77 -7.11 -8.82
C VAL A 428 -41.47 -8.27 -8.12
N ILE A 429 -42.33 -7.97 -7.18
CA ILE A 429 -43.13 -8.93 -6.42
C ILE A 429 -44.57 -8.76 -6.88
N ALA A 430 -45.09 -9.73 -7.67
CA ALA A 430 -46.38 -9.60 -8.33
C ALA A 430 -47.57 -10.08 -7.48
N ASP A 431 -47.42 -11.23 -6.78
CA ASP A 431 -48.60 -11.90 -6.20
C ASP A 431 -48.59 -12.02 -4.67
N GLU A 432 -47.45 -12.35 -4.05
CA GLU A 432 -47.36 -12.66 -2.64
C GLU A 432 -46.01 -12.26 -2.03
N ILE A 433 -46.00 -11.72 -0.82
CA ILE A 433 -44.81 -11.39 -0.07
C ILE A 433 -44.64 -12.39 1.06
N ASP A 434 -43.54 -13.14 1.09
CA ASP A 434 -43.15 -13.99 2.22
C ASP A 434 -42.64 -13.13 3.39
N PRO A 435 -43.37 -13.04 4.51
CA PRO A 435 -42.94 -12.29 5.69
C PRO A 435 -41.77 -12.95 6.43
N ASN A 436 -41.54 -14.27 6.23
CA ASN A 436 -40.47 -15.04 6.89
C ASN A 436 -39.10 -14.94 6.22
N ASP A 437 -38.95 -14.14 5.18
CA ASP A 437 -37.62 -13.82 4.61
C ASP A 437 -36.80 -13.12 5.73
N GLU A 438 -35.97 -13.86 6.38
CA GLU A 438 -35.13 -13.84 7.61
C GLU A 438 -34.85 -12.51 8.35
N THR A 439 -35.48 -11.40 8.05
CA THR A 439 -35.11 -10.09 8.60
C THR A 439 -36.24 -9.24 9.18
N ASP A 440 -37.50 -9.65 9.11
CA ASP A 440 -38.59 -8.95 9.78
C ASP A 440 -39.09 -9.79 11.01
N ALA A 441 -38.27 -9.85 12.06
CA ALA A 441 -38.54 -10.63 13.29
C ALA A 441 -39.73 -10.12 14.14
N GLU A 442 -40.55 -9.21 13.65
CA GLU A 442 -41.66 -8.62 14.39
C GLU A 442 -43.05 -8.83 13.76
N VAL A 443 -43.20 -9.63 12.69
CA VAL A 443 -44.49 -9.75 12.02
C VAL A 443 -44.96 -11.21 11.94
N HIS A 444 -46.16 -11.45 12.47
CA HIS A 444 -46.89 -12.70 12.47
C HIS A 444 -46.97 -13.39 11.09
N GLU A 445 -47.04 -14.71 11.13
CA GLU A 445 -47.04 -15.75 10.09
C GLU A 445 -48.11 -15.65 8.97
N GLU A 446 -48.55 -14.48 8.54
CA GLU A 446 -49.52 -14.35 7.46
C GLU A 446 -48.85 -13.86 6.16
N HIS A 447 -48.98 -14.65 5.12
CA HIS A 447 -48.62 -14.24 3.75
C HIS A 447 -49.37 -12.98 3.38
N LEU A 448 -48.61 -11.91 3.01
CA LEU A 448 -49.20 -10.64 2.67
C LEU A 448 -49.64 -10.64 1.19
N ILE A 449 -50.95 -10.60 0.98
CA ILE A 449 -51.53 -10.55 -0.38
C ILE A 449 -51.43 -9.12 -0.91
N ILE A 450 -50.85 -8.97 -2.11
CA ILE A 450 -50.79 -7.68 -2.79
C ILE A 450 -52.14 -7.34 -3.39
N PRO A 451 -52.74 -6.16 -3.08
CA PRO A 451 -54.03 -5.77 -3.62
C PRO A 451 -53.98 -5.61 -5.14
N LYS A 452 -55.07 -5.97 -5.84
CA LYS A 452 -55.17 -5.75 -7.29
C LYS A 452 -54.95 -4.28 -7.65
N GLY A 453 -54.08 -4.01 -8.64
CA GLY A 453 -53.70 -2.66 -9.06
C GLY A 453 -52.55 -2.05 -8.24
N VAL A 454 -51.90 -2.84 -7.39
CA VAL A 454 -50.67 -2.48 -6.66
C VAL A 454 -49.53 -3.36 -7.15
N GLU A 455 -48.39 -2.77 -7.41
CA GLU A 455 -47.15 -3.48 -7.67
C GLU A 455 -46.12 -3.14 -6.59
N VAL A 456 -45.32 -4.11 -6.20
CA VAL A 456 -44.28 -3.94 -5.19
C VAL A 456 -42.90 -4.18 -5.81
N TYR A 457 -42.03 -3.20 -5.67
CA TYR A 457 -40.65 -3.23 -6.12
C TYR A 457 -39.74 -3.24 -4.91
N GLU A 458 -38.90 -4.24 -4.78
CA GLU A 458 -37.90 -4.30 -3.72
C GLU A 458 -36.51 -3.98 -4.25
N ILE A 459 -35.86 -2.96 -3.66
CA ILE A 459 -34.48 -2.57 -3.97
C ILE A 459 -33.57 -3.20 -2.93
N ASN A 460 -32.71 -4.15 -3.37
CA ASN A 460 -31.74 -4.84 -2.53
C ASN A 460 -30.33 -4.34 -2.81
N GLY A 461 -29.82 -3.44 -1.99
CA GLY A 461 -28.50 -2.85 -2.10
C GLY A 461 -28.51 -1.33 -2.16
N PRO A 462 -27.35 -0.69 -2.31
CA PRO A 462 -27.23 0.76 -2.35
C PRO A 462 -27.90 1.35 -3.59
N TYR A 463 -28.64 2.45 -3.42
CA TYR A 463 -29.32 3.15 -4.51
C TYR A 463 -28.54 4.41 -4.91
N PHE A 464 -27.71 4.30 -5.94
CA PHE A 464 -26.75 5.31 -6.35
C PHE A 464 -26.65 5.37 -7.89
N PHE A 465 -25.82 6.29 -8.42
CA PHE A 465 -25.70 6.55 -9.86
C PHE A 465 -25.51 5.30 -10.73
N GLY A 466 -24.86 4.24 -10.22
CA GLY A 466 -24.63 3.00 -10.97
C GLY A 466 -25.89 2.15 -11.21
N ILE A 467 -27.00 2.41 -10.49
CA ILE A 467 -28.21 1.59 -10.52
C ILE A 467 -29.47 2.41 -10.81
N ALA A 468 -29.44 3.69 -10.50
CA ALA A 468 -30.62 4.51 -10.61
C ALA A 468 -31.26 4.43 -12.01
N ASN A 469 -30.45 4.37 -13.08
CA ASN A 469 -30.91 4.22 -14.46
C ASN A 469 -31.55 2.83 -14.74
N LYS A 470 -31.08 1.75 -14.09
CA LYS A 470 -31.70 0.42 -14.26
C LYS A 470 -33.13 0.37 -13.76
N PHE A 471 -33.45 1.15 -12.73
CA PHE A 471 -34.82 1.22 -12.21
C PHE A 471 -35.74 1.93 -13.21
N GLU A 472 -35.28 3.03 -13.83
CA GLU A 472 -36.04 3.72 -14.89
C GLU A 472 -36.23 2.83 -16.12
N GLU A 473 -35.19 2.11 -16.58
CA GLU A 473 -35.29 1.16 -17.68
C GLU A 473 -36.30 0.05 -17.39
N LEU A 474 -36.32 -0.47 -16.18
CA LEU A 474 -37.25 -1.51 -15.76
C LEU A 474 -38.69 -0.98 -15.80
N MET A 475 -38.92 0.25 -15.32
CA MET A 475 -40.23 0.89 -15.35
C MET A 475 -40.69 1.17 -16.78
N ALA A 476 -39.80 1.61 -17.66
CA ALA A 476 -40.12 1.91 -19.06
C ALA A 476 -40.47 0.68 -19.91
N THR A 477 -40.04 -0.53 -19.47
CA THR A 477 -40.31 -1.79 -20.20
C THR A 477 -41.62 -2.47 -19.76
N MET A 478 -42.28 -1.99 -18.70
CA MET A 478 -43.52 -2.56 -18.21
C MET A 478 -44.75 -1.92 -18.94
N GLU A 479 -45.53 -2.78 -19.57
CA GLU A 479 -46.76 -2.36 -20.29
C GLU A 479 -47.95 -2.02 -19.37
N ASP A 480 -47.98 -2.54 -18.13
CA ASP A 480 -49.04 -2.31 -17.17
C ASP A 480 -48.79 -1.08 -16.30
N HIS A 481 -49.80 -0.19 -16.24
CA HIS A 481 -49.77 0.97 -15.35
C HIS A 481 -50.59 0.69 -14.07
N PRO A 482 -49.93 0.28 -12.96
CA PRO A 482 -50.63 0.04 -11.72
C PRO A 482 -51.16 1.37 -11.13
N LYS A 483 -52.25 1.32 -10.35
CA LYS A 483 -52.71 2.51 -9.63
C LYS A 483 -51.73 2.97 -8.55
N VAL A 484 -50.99 2.03 -7.95
CA VAL A 484 -50.00 2.31 -6.90
C VAL A 484 -48.75 1.47 -7.09
N ARG A 485 -47.59 2.10 -7.03
CA ARG A 485 -46.27 1.46 -6.95
C ARG A 485 -45.71 1.58 -5.52
N VAL A 486 -45.46 0.46 -4.86
CA VAL A 486 -44.82 0.42 -3.56
C VAL A 486 -43.33 0.11 -3.75
N ILE A 487 -42.45 1.01 -3.35
CA ILE A 487 -41.01 0.84 -3.42
C ILE A 487 -40.49 0.47 -2.05
N ARG A 488 -40.05 -0.78 -1.88
CA ARG A 488 -39.53 -1.32 -0.64
C ARG A 488 -38.03 -1.05 -0.55
N MET A 489 -37.62 -0.24 0.44
CA MET A 489 -36.22 0.25 0.60
C MET A 489 -35.55 -0.25 1.87
N ARG A 490 -36.07 -1.27 2.54
CA ARG A 490 -35.53 -1.80 3.82
C ARG A 490 -34.08 -2.26 3.72
N ARG A 491 -33.66 -2.72 2.55
CA ARG A 491 -32.30 -3.20 2.26
C ARG A 491 -31.44 -2.15 1.54
N VAL A 492 -31.88 -0.90 1.49
CA VAL A 492 -31.12 0.22 0.94
C VAL A 492 -30.29 0.87 2.06
N PRO A 493 -28.96 0.66 2.13
CA PRO A 493 -28.12 1.20 3.18
C PRO A 493 -27.83 2.69 3.01
N PHE A 494 -27.77 3.18 1.79
CA PHE A 494 -27.58 4.59 1.46
C PHE A 494 -28.15 4.94 0.09
N ILE A 495 -28.42 6.23 -0.10
CA ILE A 495 -28.83 6.86 -1.37
C ILE A 495 -27.93 8.07 -1.63
N ASP A 496 -27.51 8.27 -2.88
CA ASP A 496 -26.76 9.46 -3.31
C ASP A 496 -27.64 10.48 -4.02
N SER A 497 -27.06 11.62 -4.42
CA SER A 497 -27.80 12.69 -5.11
C SER A 497 -28.42 12.24 -6.43
N THR A 498 -27.77 11.33 -7.16
CA THR A 498 -28.31 10.77 -8.42
C THR A 498 -29.50 9.86 -8.14
N GLY A 499 -29.40 9.02 -7.11
CA GLY A 499 -30.51 8.18 -6.67
C GLY A 499 -31.73 8.99 -6.25
N ILE A 500 -31.52 10.10 -5.52
CA ILE A 500 -32.62 11.00 -5.15
C ILE A 500 -33.25 11.64 -6.40
N HIS A 501 -32.43 12.15 -7.32
CA HIS A 501 -32.91 12.75 -8.56
C HIS A 501 -33.76 11.77 -9.38
N ASN A 502 -33.28 10.54 -9.56
CA ASN A 502 -34.01 9.51 -10.29
C ASN A 502 -35.30 9.08 -9.56
N LEU A 503 -35.29 9.07 -8.22
CA LEU A 503 -36.50 8.82 -7.44
C LEU A 503 -37.52 9.95 -7.59
N GLN A 504 -37.08 11.22 -7.72
CA GLN A 504 -37.92 12.38 -8.02
C GLN A 504 -38.53 12.27 -9.43
N ASN A 505 -37.70 11.98 -10.43
CA ASN A 505 -38.15 11.76 -11.80
C ASN A 505 -39.19 10.65 -11.88
N LEU A 506 -38.97 9.55 -11.17
CA LEU A 506 -39.90 8.43 -11.08
C LEU A 506 -41.25 8.88 -10.49
N CYS A 507 -41.24 9.69 -9.43
CA CYS A 507 -42.46 10.22 -8.84
C CYS A 507 -43.21 11.11 -9.83
N GLU A 508 -42.51 11.99 -10.57
CA GLU A 508 -43.11 12.87 -11.57
C GLU A 508 -43.69 12.09 -12.76
N MET A 509 -42.95 11.10 -13.27
CA MET A 509 -43.42 10.24 -14.37
C MET A 509 -44.66 9.46 -13.94
N SER A 510 -44.60 8.79 -12.80
CA SER A 510 -45.73 8.02 -12.27
C SER A 510 -46.96 8.87 -12.01
N HIS A 511 -46.77 10.10 -11.53
CA HIS A 511 -47.87 11.03 -11.34
C HIS A 511 -48.54 11.42 -12.65
N ARG A 512 -47.77 11.63 -13.75
CA ARG A 512 -48.31 11.89 -15.09
C ARG A 512 -49.09 10.71 -15.65
N GLU A 513 -48.73 9.50 -15.30
CA GLU A 513 -49.37 8.24 -15.67
C GLU A 513 -50.58 7.91 -14.79
N GLY A 514 -50.84 8.71 -13.75
CA GLY A 514 -51.92 8.44 -12.80
C GLY A 514 -51.58 7.37 -11.76
N THR A 515 -50.31 7.03 -11.63
CA THR A 515 -49.80 6.05 -10.68
C THR A 515 -49.26 6.75 -9.43
N HIS A 516 -49.68 6.31 -8.24
CA HIS A 516 -49.19 6.80 -6.96
C HIS A 516 -47.98 6.00 -6.48
N ILE A 517 -46.97 6.70 -5.89
CA ILE A 517 -45.83 6.05 -5.28
C ILE A 517 -45.95 6.02 -3.75
N VAL A 518 -45.63 4.90 -3.16
CA VAL A 518 -45.52 4.70 -1.70
C VAL A 518 -44.15 4.09 -1.39
N LEU A 519 -43.38 4.70 -0.48
CA LEU A 519 -42.12 4.12 0.02
C LEU A 519 -42.39 3.27 1.26
N SER A 520 -41.71 2.12 1.35
CA SER A 520 -41.85 1.20 2.46
C SER A 520 -40.50 0.84 3.08
N GLY A 521 -40.39 0.87 4.40
CA GLY A 521 -39.24 0.42 5.15
C GLY A 521 -37.97 1.24 4.89
N VAL A 522 -38.09 2.56 4.73
CA VAL A 522 -36.96 3.45 4.51
C VAL A 522 -36.06 3.46 5.76
N THR A 523 -34.78 3.13 5.60
CA THR A 523 -33.83 3.15 6.73
C THR A 523 -33.62 4.58 7.26
N PRO A 524 -33.32 4.77 8.57
CA PRO A 524 -33.16 6.10 9.16
C PRO A 524 -32.13 6.98 8.43
N ASN A 525 -31.03 6.38 7.95
CA ASN A 525 -30.00 7.12 7.20
C ASN A 525 -30.54 7.63 5.88
N VAL A 526 -31.27 6.81 5.12
CA VAL A 526 -31.89 7.19 3.84
C VAL A 526 -32.98 8.21 4.07
N TYR A 527 -33.83 8.03 5.09
CA TYR A 527 -34.90 8.97 5.44
C TYR A 527 -34.35 10.38 5.71
N ASN A 528 -33.29 10.49 6.53
CA ASN A 528 -32.65 11.77 6.82
C ASN A 528 -32.15 12.48 5.54
N VAL A 529 -31.59 11.72 4.61
CA VAL A 529 -31.13 12.27 3.33
C VAL A 529 -32.29 12.74 2.46
N LEU A 530 -33.38 11.96 2.37
CA LEU A 530 -34.59 12.31 1.63
C LEU A 530 -35.29 13.54 2.23
N GLU A 531 -35.34 13.64 3.56
CA GLU A 531 -35.96 14.77 4.26
C GLU A 531 -35.16 16.06 4.05
N HIS A 532 -33.81 16.00 4.17
CA HIS A 532 -32.92 17.15 3.91
C HIS A 532 -33.03 17.70 2.49
N ASN A 533 -33.25 16.82 1.51
CA ASN A 533 -33.41 17.20 0.11
C ASN A 533 -34.87 17.59 -0.28
N GLY A 534 -35.77 17.64 0.68
CA GLY A 534 -37.14 18.05 0.44
C GLY A 534 -38.04 17.00 -0.25
N PHE A 535 -37.48 15.79 -0.53
CA PHE A 535 -38.21 14.71 -1.18
C PHE A 535 -39.46 14.26 -0.40
N CYS A 536 -39.34 14.25 0.93
CA CYS A 536 -40.48 13.90 1.80
C CYS A 536 -41.68 14.87 1.66
N HIS A 537 -41.44 16.14 1.27
CA HIS A 537 -42.49 17.10 0.99
C HIS A 537 -43.10 16.89 -0.41
N LEU A 538 -42.27 16.52 -1.38
CA LEU A 538 -42.74 16.23 -2.75
C LEU A 538 -43.67 15.01 -2.78
N LEU A 539 -43.27 13.93 -2.12
CA LEU A 539 -44.05 12.68 -2.08
C LEU A 539 -45.25 12.75 -1.13
N GLY A 540 -45.12 13.54 -0.07
CA GLY A 540 -46.05 13.55 1.08
C GLY A 540 -45.65 12.58 2.15
N LYS A 541 -45.57 13.04 3.42
CA LYS A 541 -45.11 12.20 4.56
C LYS A 541 -45.95 10.95 4.77
N ASP A 542 -47.25 11.01 4.42
CA ASP A 542 -48.17 9.88 4.54
C ASP A 542 -47.89 8.74 3.55
N HIS A 543 -47.06 8.96 2.55
CA HIS A 543 -46.65 7.99 1.54
C HIS A 543 -45.28 7.33 1.88
N ILE A 544 -44.68 7.70 3.01
CA ILE A 544 -43.43 7.07 3.51
C ILE A 544 -43.80 6.22 4.72
N CYS A 545 -43.92 4.91 4.51
CA CYS A 545 -44.41 3.96 5.49
C CYS A 545 -43.25 3.25 6.19
N PRO A 546 -43.37 2.98 7.51
CA PRO A 546 -42.32 2.33 8.30
C PRO A 546 -42.05 0.89 7.88
N ASN A 547 -43.07 0.18 7.42
CA ASN A 547 -43.00 -1.23 7.01
C ASN A 547 -43.95 -1.53 5.85
N ILE A 548 -43.86 -2.75 5.31
CA ILE A 548 -44.65 -3.17 4.15
C ILE A 548 -46.15 -3.29 4.44
N ASN A 549 -46.55 -3.68 5.67
CA ASN A 549 -47.95 -3.80 6.02
C ASN A 549 -48.67 -2.47 5.92
N VAL A 550 -48.12 -1.44 6.56
CA VAL A 550 -48.64 -0.07 6.51
C VAL A 550 -48.65 0.48 5.07
N ALA A 551 -47.62 0.11 4.28
CA ALA A 551 -47.53 0.55 2.87
C ALA A 551 -48.64 -0.11 2.02
N LEU A 552 -48.93 -1.40 2.20
CA LEU A 552 -49.99 -2.10 1.48
C LEU A 552 -51.38 -1.63 1.91
N GLU A 553 -51.60 -1.36 3.21
CA GLU A 553 -52.83 -0.72 3.67
C GLU A 553 -53.05 0.66 3.04
N ARG A 554 -51.99 1.48 3.00
CA ARG A 554 -52.03 2.79 2.33
C ARG A 554 -52.30 2.65 0.86
N ALA A 555 -51.64 1.73 0.16
CA ALA A 555 -51.86 1.43 -1.26
C ALA A 555 -53.31 0.99 -1.52
N ALA A 556 -53.84 0.07 -0.70
CA ALA A 556 -55.23 -0.37 -0.80
C ALA A 556 -56.25 0.76 -0.59
N ALA A 557 -55.97 1.72 0.30
CA ALA A 557 -56.78 2.89 0.52
C ALA A 557 -56.78 3.86 -0.69
N ILE A 558 -55.65 3.96 -1.38
CA ILE A 558 -55.53 4.78 -2.61
C ILE A 558 -56.28 4.13 -3.76
N VAL A 559 -56.11 2.80 -3.96
CA VAL A 559 -56.84 2.06 -5.04
C VAL A 559 -58.36 2.13 -4.91
N LYS A 560 -58.87 2.20 -3.69
CA LYS A 560 -60.31 2.29 -3.39
C LYS A 560 -60.91 3.68 -3.57
N ARG A 561 -60.08 4.71 -3.70
CA ARG A 561 -60.56 6.07 -4.03
C ARG A 561 -60.97 6.10 -5.50
N PRO A 562 -62.20 6.56 -5.82
CA PRO A 562 -62.73 6.59 -7.17
C PRO A 562 -61.98 7.58 -8.05
#